data_ba41122fb6ee5aaed6840f896b57ae93
#
_entry.id   ba41122fb6ee5aaed6840f896b57ae93
#
_cell.length_a   1.000
_cell.length_b   1.000
_cell.length_c   1.000
_cell.angle_alpha   90.00
_cell.angle_beta   90.00
_cell.angle_gamma   90.00
#
_symmetry.space_group_name_H-M   'P 1'
#
loop_
_entity.id
_entity.type
_entity.pdbx_description
1 polymer ?
#
loop_
_entity_poly.entity_id
_entity_poly.type
_entity_poly.pdbx_seq_one_letter_code
_entity_poly.pdbx_strand_id
1 'polypeptide(L)'
;MGMRVDIVTLFPEMCQQVLDASILGRAAKRGYIETHCHQIRDYTRNKQKQTDDYPYGGGCGMVLYAQPIADCLRAVQQEVEAQGRPKPHIVFLTAGGQRYTEEHARRLAEYDNLTLVCGHYEGIDERVIDAFADEEISIGDYILTGGELASLVVADSVLRLKPGVLAEQKGYEEESYWDGLLEYPQYTRPEVWEGRAVPPVLLGGDHQKIDAWRGEQSRTRTRLRRPELYEAWCRTHPITELPKWKRGENVRLVKTEEQFRAAAQLFAEGRKTVCADGWTEEYLETLTPEVFLEQLKQEKQDGWVCYLHYTKDVADGMVSVNHKTGQVEHLFVSAAARGKGIGMKMLDFGRKKLPEHEHPTLTVLDTNTRALALYRRMGWAIEGIELVFDPKKFEDVAVESRLLKMRYEG
;
A
#
# COMPACT_ATOMS: atom_id res chain seq x y z
N MET A 1 -13.29 11.28 30.08
CA MET A 1 -13.03 12.60 29.46
C MET A 1 -12.62 12.35 28.01
N GLY A 2 -12.97 13.27 27.08
CA GLY A 2 -12.50 13.16 25.72
C GLY A 2 -10.99 13.33 25.59
N MET A 3 -10.40 12.91 24.46
CA MET A 3 -8.97 13.15 24.19
C MET A 3 -8.71 14.66 24.10
N ARG A 4 -7.63 15.11 24.74
CA ARG A 4 -7.17 16.49 24.67
C ARG A 4 -5.98 16.60 23.69
N VAL A 5 -6.03 17.60 22.80
CA VAL A 5 -4.94 17.97 21.92
C VAL A 5 -4.57 19.43 22.12
N ASP A 6 -3.31 19.66 22.43
CA ASP A 6 -2.70 20.98 22.59
C ASP A 6 -1.78 21.26 21.41
N ILE A 7 -1.93 22.42 20.75
CA ILE A 7 -1.03 22.86 19.67
C ILE A 7 -0.22 24.07 20.17
N VAL A 8 1.08 23.90 20.24
CA VAL A 8 2.05 24.94 20.61
C VAL A 8 2.57 25.60 19.33
N THR A 9 2.25 26.88 19.11
CA THR A 9 2.44 27.56 17.82
C THR A 9 2.66 29.07 17.96
N LEU A 10 3.17 29.71 16.91
CA LEU A 10 3.20 31.18 16.77
C LEU A 10 1.87 31.76 16.25
N PHE A 11 0.97 30.93 15.70
CA PHE A 11 -0.26 31.33 15.01
C PHE A 11 -1.47 30.53 15.49
N PRO A 12 -1.85 30.64 16.80
CA PRO A 12 -2.94 29.86 17.38
C PRO A 12 -4.28 30.09 16.68
N GLU A 13 -4.55 31.30 16.19
CA GLU A 13 -5.77 31.64 15.48
C GLU A 13 -5.94 30.87 14.17
N MET A 14 -4.84 30.56 13.47
CA MET A 14 -4.86 29.73 12.27
C MET A 14 -5.30 28.30 12.58
N CYS A 15 -4.77 27.72 13.66
CA CYS A 15 -5.12 26.38 14.08
C CYS A 15 -6.53 26.32 14.64
N GLN A 16 -6.90 27.25 15.49
CA GLN A 16 -8.21 27.29 16.16
C GLN A 16 -9.37 27.35 15.17
N GLN A 17 -9.24 28.16 14.08
CA GLN A 17 -10.28 28.24 13.06
C GLN A 17 -10.61 26.88 12.43
N VAL A 18 -9.58 26.04 12.19
CA VAL A 18 -9.77 24.71 11.63
C VAL A 18 -10.35 23.74 12.65
N LEU A 19 -9.85 23.77 13.87
CA LEU A 19 -10.30 22.89 14.96
C LEU A 19 -11.74 23.16 15.37
N ASP A 20 -12.19 24.42 15.31
CA ASP A 20 -13.58 24.82 15.62
C ASP A 20 -14.57 24.54 14.49
N ALA A 21 -14.07 24.16 13.31
CA ALA A 21 -14.90 23.96 12.12
C ALA A 21 -15.42 22.52 11.99
N SER A 22 -16.51 22.35 11.22
CA SER A 22 -17.02 21.08 10.71
C SER A 22 -17.15 19.96 11.77
N ILE A 23 -16.55 18.83 11.52
CA ILE A 23 -16.64 17.60 12.35
C ILE A 23 -15.96 17.81 13.70
N LEU A 24 -14.71 18.29 13.70
CA LEU A 24 -13.95 18.51 14.92
C LEU A 24 -14.63 19.52 15.85
N GLY A 25 -15.07 20.67 15.33
CA GLY A 25 -15.77 21.67 16.13
C GLY A 25 -17.10 21.17 16.70
N ARG A 26 -17.83 20.30 15.99
CA ARG A 26 -19.03 19.64 16.55
C ARG A 26 -18.67 18.63 17.64
N ALA A 27 -17.59 17.87 17.46
CA ALA A 27 -17.12 16.89 18.42
C ALA A 27 -16.65 17.56 19.72
N ALA A 28 -15.92 18.67 19.60
CA ALA A 28 -15.49 19.48 20.76
C ALA A 28 -16.70 20.04 21.54
N LYS A 29 -17.69 20.63 20.86
CA LYS A 29 -18.94 21.12 21.49
C LYS A 29 -19.73 20.02 22.20
N ARG A 30 -19.61 18.76 21.77
CA ARG A 30 -20.26 17.59 22.39
C ARG A 30 -19.41 16.95 23.50
N GLY A 31 -18.18 17.44 23.73
CA GLY A 31 -17.28 16.92 24.74
C GLY A 31 -16.58 15.58 24.39
N TYR A 32 -16.59 15.17 23.11
CA TYR A 32 -15.87 13.97 22.67
C TYR A 32 -14.36 14.20 22.59
N ILE A 33 -13.95 15.44 22.29
CA ILE A 33 -12.57 15.88 22.20
C ILE A 33 -12.41 17.25 22.86
N GLU A 34 -11.19 17.62 23.20
CA GLU A 34 -10.82 18.91 23.74
C GLU A 34 -9.59 19.43 22.98
N THR A 35 -9.61 20.68 22.51
CA THR A 35 -8.54 21.25 21.69
C THR A 35 -8.14 22.63 22.20
N HIS A 36 -6.84 22.88 22.33
CA HIS A 36 -6.28 24.15 22.79
C HIS A 36 -5.12 24.55 21.91
N CYS A 37 -4.98 25.85 21.65
CA CYS A 37 -3.88 26.42 20.92
C CYS A 37 -3.13 27.41 21.81
N HIS A 38 -1.84 27.21 21.98
CA HIS A 38 -0.98 27.99 22.88
C HIS A 38 -0.05 28.88 22.08
N GLN A 39 -0.09 30.20 22.39
CA GLN A 39 0.77 31.18 21.76
C GLN A 39 2.18 31.17 22.38
N ILE A 40 3.20 30.74 21.64
CA ILE A 40 4.59 30.70 22.10
C ILE A 40 5.07 32.06 22.58
N ARG A 41 4.63 33.18 21.92
CA ARG A 41 5.03 34.55 22.25
C ARG A 41 4.63 34.99 23.66
N ASP A 42 3.63 34.39 24.28
CA ASP A 42 3.19 34.74 25.61
C ASP A 42 4.13 34.22 26.71
N TYR A 43 5.00 33.27 26.37
CA TYR A 43 5.99 32.68 27.28
C TYR A 43 7.40 33.27 27.13
N THR A 44 7.62 34.22 26.19
CA THR A 44 8.93 34.88 26.08
C THR A 44 9.13 35.85 27.22
N ARG A 45 10.37 35.96 27.73
CA ARG A 45 10.79 36.90 28.73
C ARG A 45 11.23 38.24 28.11
N ASN A 46 11.30 38.29 26.77
CA ASN A 46 11.66 39.47 26.04
C ASN A 46 10.51 40.48 25.99
N LYS A 47 10.78 41.75 26.33
CA LYS A 47 9.76 42.83 26.31
C LYS A 47 9.13 43.06 24.94
N GLN A 48 9.89 42.81 23.87
CA GLN A 48 9.44 42.92 22.48
C GLN A 48 8.67 41.66 22.00
N LYS A 49 8.47 40.68 22.88
CA LYS A 49 7.86 39.37 22.54
C LYS A 49 8.59 38.63 21.40
N GLN A 50 9.88 38.80 21.28
CA GLN A 50 10.73 38.10 20.31
C GLN A 50 10.88 36.64 20.73
N THR A 51 10.79 35.74 19.76
CA THR A 51 10.81 34.28 19.95
C THR A 51 11.90 33.56 19.17
N ASP A 52 12.70 34.30 18.43
CA ASP A 52 13.68 33.81 17.46
C ASP A 52 14.94 34.65 17.42
N ASP A 53 16.09 34.08 16.98
CA ASP A 53 17.37 34.73 16.80
C ASP A 53 18.19 34.03 15.70
N TYR A 54 19.32 34.63 15.33
CA TYR A 54 20.25 34.04 14.37
C TYR A 54 20.84 32.72 14.86
N PRO A 55 21.01 31.73 13.96
CA PRO A 55 21.61 30.46 14.34
C PRO A 55 23.09 30.62 14.70
N TYR A 56 23.56 29.88 15.69
CA TYR A 56 24.99 29.73 15.93
C TYR A 56 25.67 29.11 14.72
N GLY A 57 26.88 29.55 14.43
CA GLY A 57 27.61 29.07 13.25
C GLY A 57 27.32 29.86 11.97
N GLY A 58 26.38 30.80 12.00
CA GLY A 58 25.96 31.60 10.84
C GLY A 58 24.97 30.85 9.95
N GLY A 59 24.46 31.51 8.94
CA GLY A 59 23.45 30.98 8.01
C GLY A 59 22.39 32.04 7.71
N CYS A 60 21.48 31.71 6.80
CA CYS A 60 20.31 32.54 6.51
C CYS A 60 19.17 32.18 7.47
N GLY A 61 18.30 33.14 7.77
CA GLY A 61 17.10 32.92 8.55
C GLY A 61 17.29 33.00 10.06
N MET A 62 16.27 32.58 10.80
CA MET A 62 16.17 32.68 12.26
C MET A 62 15.81 31.32 12.83
N VAL A 63 16.11 31.06 14.09
CA VAL A 63 15.77 29.83 14.82
C VAL A 63 14.92 30.18 16.04
N LEU A 64 13.90 29.44 16.31
CA LEU A 64 13.07 29.62 17.51
C LEU A 64 13.84 29.33 18.77
N TYR A 65 13.79 30.25 19.76
CA TYR A 65 14.41 30.08 21.07
C TYR A 65 13.88 28.85 21.82
N ALA A 66 14.77 28.18 22.52
CA ALA A 66 14.40 27.10 23.42
C ALA A 66 13.49 27.55 24.58
N GLN A 67 13.76 28.73 25.18
CA GLN A 67 13.10 29.16 26.42
C GLN A 67 11.58 29.34 26.28
N PRO A 68 11.01 30.09 25.31
CA PRO A 68 9.57 30.28 25.26
C PRO A 68 8.83 29.00 24.93
N ILE A 69 9.39 28.11 24.11
CA ILE A 69 8.80 26.80 23.82
C ILE A 69 8.81 25.93 25.07
N ALA A 70 9.95 25.83 25.76
CA ALA A 70 10.07 25.05 26.97
C ALA A 70 9.13 25.53 28.09
N ASP A 71 8.99 26.86 28.29
CA ASP A 71 8.10 27.42 29.32
C ASP A 71 6.61 27.20 28.91
N CYS A 72 6.27 27.28 27.61
CA CYS A 72 4.95 26.92 27.11
C CYS A 72 4.63 25.45 27.36
N LEU A 73 5.53 24.52 27.01
CA LEU A 73 5.35 23.09 27.23
C LEU A 73 5.18 22.73 28.73
N ARG A 74 5.97 23.36 29.59
CA ARG A 74 5.80 23.18 31.04
C ARG A 74 4.45 23.67 31.55
N ALA A 75 3.96 24.81 31.02
CA ALA A 75 2.63 25.32 31.36
C ALA A 75 1.52 24.36 30.91
N VAL A 76 1.61 23.83 29.68
CA VAL A 76 0.66 22.80 29.19
C VAL A 76 0.70 21.55 30.07
N GLN A 77 1.89 21.04 30.42
CA GLN A 77 2.02 19.89 31.33
C GLN A 77 1.37 20.15 32.71
N GLN A 78 1.61 21.31 33.28
CA GLN A 78 1.01 21.70 34.58
C GLN A 78 -0.51 21.81 34.50
N GLU A 79 -1.04 22.37 33.42
CA GLU A 79 -2.48 22.47 33.21
C GLU A 79 -3.14 21.09 33.05
N VAL A 80 -2.53 20.20 32.30
CA VAL A 80 -2.99 18.82 32.10
C VAL A 80 -2.95 18.05 33.42
N GLU A 81 -1.88 18.19 34.20
CA GLU A 81 -1.74 17.57 35.52
C GLU A 81 -2.79 18.11 36.51
N ALA A 82 -3.03 19.43 36.53
CA ALA A 82 -4.04 20.05 37.37
C ALA A 82 -5.47 19.56 37.08
N GLN A 83 -5.72 19.10 35.88
CA GLN A 83 -6.98 18.43 35.46
C GLN A 83 -7.04 16.94 35.87
N GLY A 84 -5.98 16.41 36.51
CA GLY A 84 -5.89 14.99 36.84
C GLY A 84 -5.68 14.06 35.66
N ARG A 85 -5.18 14.56 34.54
CA ARG A 85 -4.90 13.80 33.33
C ARG A 85 -3.46 13.25 33.32
N PRO A 86 -3.17 12.17 32.61
CA PRO A 86 -1.79 11.70 32.38
C PRO A 86 -0.93 12.76 31.69
N LYS A 87 0.40 12.67 31.87
CA LYS A 87 1.36 13.51 31.11
C LYS A 87 1.06 13.45 29.61
N PRO A 88 1.05 14.59 28.89
CA PRO A 88 0.83 14.59 27.45
C PRO A 88 2.00 13.95 26.71
N HIS A 89 1.69 13.25 25.65
CA HIS A 89 2.68 12.78 24.66
C HIS A 89 3.03 13.94 23.73
N ILE A 90 4.30 14.33 23.67
CA ILE A 90 4.77 15.53 22.98
C ILE A 90 5.40 15.16 21.65
N VAL A 91 4.83 15.67 20.55
CA VAL A 91 5.26 15.44 19.18
C VAL A 91 5.73 16.74 18.55
N PHE A 92 6.97 16.75 18.08
CA PHE A 92 7.50 17.84 17.28
C PHE A 92 7.28 17.56 15.78
N LEU A 93 6.73 18.55 15.07
CA LEU A 93 6.53 18.47 13.61
C LEU A 93 7.81 18.99 12.93
N THR A 94 8.63 18.07 12.44
CA THR A 94 9.94 18.36 11.84
C THR A 94 10.09 17.67 10.48
N ALA A 95 10.93 18.20 9.61
CA ALA A 95 11.25 17.55 8.33
C ALA A 95 12.07 16.26 8.51
N GLY A 96 12.86 16.18 9.62
CA GLY A 96 13.69 15.02 9.95
C GLY A 96 12.96 13.90 10.69
N GLY A 97 11.71 14.11 11.10
CA GLY A 97 10.91 13.16 11.86
C GLY A 97 10.50 11.92 11.05
N GLN A 98 9.96 10.93 11.76
CA GLN A 98 9.41 9.73 11.12
C GLN A 98 8.23 10.09 10.21
N ARG A 99 8.16 9.44 9.05
CA ARG A 99 7.08 9.69 8.10
C ARG A 99 5.73 9.25 8.65
N TYR A 100 4.81 10.19 8.76
CA TYR A 100 3.47 9.97 9.26
C TYR A 100 2.62 9.05 8.38
N THR A 101 1.90 8.13 9.00
CA THR A 101 1.00 7.17 8.33
C THR A 101 -0.25 6.96 9.17
N GLU A 102 -1.25 6.26 8.64
CA GLU A 102 -2.45 5.86 9.38
C GLU A 102 -2.14 5.02 10.63
N GLU A 103 -1.06 4.24 10.60
CA GLU A 103 -0.60 3.49 11.78
C GLU A 103 -0.17 4.43 12.92
N HIS A 104 0.52 5.53 12.59
CA HIS A 104 0.85 6.57 13.57
C HIS A 104 -0.42 7.23 14.11
N ALA A 105 -1.41 7.54 13.24
CA ALA A 105 -2.66 8.14 13.69
C ALA A 105 -3.39 7.24 14.71
N ARG A 106 -3.48 5.95 14.43
CA ARG A 106 -4.10 4.96 15.33
C ARG A 106 -3.38 4.86 16.67
N ARG A 107 -2.05 4.79 16.65
CA ARG A 107 -1.22 4.74 17.87
C ARG A 107 -1.36 6.02 18.68
N LEU A 108 -1.30 7.19 18.04
CA LEU A 108 -1.47 8.48 18.71
C LEU A 108 -2.88 8.66 19.28
N ALA A 109 -3.89 8.08 18.64
CA ALA A 109 -5.25 8.08 19.15
C ALA A 109 -5.44 7.28 20.46
N GLU A 110 -4.48 6.42 20.85
CA GLU A 110 -4.53 5.70 22.13
C GLU A 110 -4.20 6.59 23.34
N TYR A 111 -3.51 7.71 23.13
CA TYR A 111 -3.20 8.65 24.19
C TYR A 111 -4.45 9.45 24.63
N ASP A 112 -4.48 9.82 25.91
CA ASP A 112 -5.51 10.71 26.46
C ASP A 112 -5.20 12.17 26.16
N ASN A 113 -3.91 12.51 26.08
CA ASN A 113 -3.43 13.87 25.82
C ASN A 113 -2.26 13.86 24.84
N LEU A 114 -2.34 14.74 23.84
CA LEU A 114 -1.33 14.90 22.80
C LEU A 114 -0.94 16.38 22.70
N THR A 115 0.34 16.69 22.71
CA THR A 115 0.84 18.05 22.45
C THR A 115 1.63 18.07 21.15
N LEU A 116 1.19 18.88 20.19
CA LEU A 116 1.83 19.06 18.89
C LEU A 116 2.59 20.38 18.88
N VAL A 117 3.90 20.33 18.57
CA VAL A 117 4.76 21.51 18.58
C VAL A 117 5.08 21.91 17.13
N CYS A 118 4.71 23.14 16.80
CA CYS A 118 4.92 23.72 15.47
C CYS A 118 6.26 24.47 15.42
N GLY A 119 7.17 24.02 14.54
CA GLY A 119 8.34 24.79 14.15
C GLY A 119 7.98 25.91 13.18
N HIS A 120 8.85 26.93 13.11
CA HIS A 120 8.78 28.03 12.13
C HIS A 120 10.19 28.49 11.77
N TYR A 121 10.33 29.34 10.74
CA TYR A 121 11.61 29.83 10.24
C TYR A 121 12.53 28.69 9.78
N GLU A 122 13.83 28.67 10.24
CA GLU A 122 14.78 27.58 9.93
C GLU A 122 14.61 26.37 10.89
N GLY A 123 13.75 26.47 11.90
CA GLY A 123 13.46 25.40 12.86
C GLY A 123 13.44 25.85 14.32
N ILE A 124 13.56 24.88 15.18
CA ILE A 124 13.53 25.00 16.64
C ILE A 124 14.94 24.71 17.18
N ASP A 125 15.34 25.39 18.26
CA ASP A 125 16.58 25.07 18.98
C ASP A 125 16.56 23.59 19.40
N GLU A 126 17.54 22.81 18.94
CA GLU A 126 17.63 21.37 19.12
C GLU A 126 17.53 20.94 20.59
N ARG A 127 18.07 21.76 21.50
CA ARG A 127 18.06 21.45 22.92
C ARG A 127 16.64 21.35 23.54
N VAL A 128 15.64 21.98 22.95
CA VAL A 128 14.26 21.82 23.42
C VAL A 128 13.61 20.58 22.83
N ILE A 129 13.98 20.21 21.62
CA ILE A 129 13.56 18.92 21.03
C ILE A 129 14.13 17.78 21.88
N ASP A 130 15.45 17.75 22.09
CA ASP A 130 16.12 16.75 22.95
C ASP A 130 15.53 16.63 24.35
N ALA A 131 15.08 17.76 24.94
CA ALA A 131 14.59 17.79 26.31
C ALA A 131 13.12 17.40 26.47
N PHE A 132 12.28 17.59 25.45
CA PHE A 132 10.82 17.47 25.57
C PHE A 132 10.17 16.54 24.58
N ALA A 133 10.78 16.25 23.42
CA ALA A 133 10.14 15.41 22.42
C ALA A 133 10.05 13.96 22.89
N ASP A 134 8.84 13.42 22.86
CA ASP A 134 8.65 11.96 22.93
C ASP A 134 8.82 11.35 21.55
N GLU A 135 8.51 12.11 20.48
CA GLU A 135 8.81 11.75 19.09
C GLU A 135 8.82 12.96 18.15
N GLU A 136 9.45 12.78 16.99
CA GLU A 136 9.43 13.72 15.87
C GLU A 136 8.70 13.10 14.68
N ILE A 137 7.81 13.88 14.05
CA ILE A 137 6.97 13.42 12.91
C ILE A 137 7.12 14.37 11.72
N SER A 138 7.31 13.79 10.53
CA SER A 138 7.23 14.44 9.24
C SER A 138 5.98 14.00 8.49
N ILE A 139 5.20 14.93 7.92
CA ILE A 139 4.03 14.60 7.11
C ILE A 139 4.37 14.28 5.64
N GLY A 140 5.63 14.36 5.25
CA GLY A 140 6.11 14.01 3.90
C GLY A 140 7.38 14.75 3.50
N ASP A 141 7.97 14.36 2.38
CA ASP A 141 9.25 14.84 1.86
C ASP A 141 9.09 16.17 1.11
N TYR A 142 8.61 17.18 1.79
CA TYR A 142 8.46 18.56 1.30
C TYR A 142 8.51 19.55 2.48
N ILE A 143 8.86 20.81 2.20
CA ILE A 143 9.00 21.85 3.21
C ILE A 143 7.79 22.78 3.19
N LEU A 144 7.27 23.09 4.38
CA LEU A 144 6.23 24.09 4.61
C LEU A 144 6.82 25.35 5.26
N THR A 145 6.05 26.44 5.29
CA THR A 145 6.47 27.69 5.93
C THR A 145 6.45 27.62 7.47
N GLY A 146 5.76 26.61 8.04
CA GLY A 146 5.64 26.37 9.47
C GLY A 146 4.99 25.03 9.75
N GLY A 147 4.96 24.62 11.02
CA GLY A 147 4.42 23.34 11.48
C GLY A 147 2.89 23.32 11.66
N GLU A 148 2.19 24.42 11.50
CA GLU A 148 0.76 24.56 11.78
C GLU A 148 -0.10 23.62 10.92
N LEU A 149 0.15 23.58 9.61
CA LEU A 149 -0.56 22.69 8.70
C LEU A 149 -0.26 21.21 9.02
N ALA A 150 0.98 20.91 9.36
CA ALA A 150 1.37 19.55 9.75
C ALA A 150 0.66 19.13 11.05
N SER A 151 0.61 20.01 12.05
CA SER A 151 -0.13 19.77 13.29
C SER A 151 -1.60 19.54 13.05
N LEU A 152 -2.23 20.31 12.16
CA LEU A 152 -3.64 20.15 11.82
C LEU A 152 -3.91 18.82 11.09
N VAL A 153 -3.02 18.38 10.20
CA VAL A 153 -3.10 17.06 9.54
C VAL A 153 -3.04 15.93 10.58
N VAL A 154 -2.11 16.02 11.53
CA VAL A 154 -2.00 15.03 12.60
C VAL A 154 -3.20 15.10 13.54
N ALA A 155 -3.61 16.28 13.98
CA ALA A 155 -4.77 16.45 14.87
C ALA A 155 -6.06 15.92 14.25
N ASP A 156 -6.36 16.24 12.97
CA ASP A 156 -7.57 15.77 12.30
C ASP A 156 -7.58 14.24 12.18
N SER A 157 -6.49 13.66 11.66
CA SER A 157 -6.38 12.20 11.45
C SER A 157 -6.41 11.40 12.76
N VAL A 158 -5.91 11.96 13.88
CA VAL A 158 -5.98 11.33 15.20
C VAL A 158 -7.36 11.49 15.83
N LEU A 159 -7.88 12.72 15.87
CA LEU A 159 -9.12 13.04 16.56
C LEU A 159 -10.34 12.39 15.90
N ARG A 160 -10.35 12.22 14.57
CA ARG A 160 -11.44 11.54 13.87
C ARG A 160 -11.62 10.07 14.27
N LEU A 161 -10.57 9.43 14.81
CA LEU A 161 -10.61 8.05 15.28
C LEU A 161 -11.23 7.92 16.69
N LYS A 162 -11.47 9.02 17.40
CA LYS A 162 -12.05 8.95 18.74
C LYS A 162 -13.55 8.65 18.68
N PRO A 163 -14.07 7.85 19.62
CA PRO A 163 -15.48 7.50 19.67
C PRO A 163 -16.37 8.75 19.71
N GLY A 164 -17.39 8.79 18.87
CA GLY A 164 -18.39 9.87 18.80
C GLY A 164 -17.99 11.05 17.90
N VAL A 165 -16.76 11.12 17.40
CA VAL A 165 -16.33 12.17 16.45
C VAL A 165 -16.93 11.93 15.08
N LEU A 166 -16.79 10.73 14.53
CA LEU A 166 -17.52 10.28 13.35
C LEU A 166 -18.81 9.55 13.75
N ALA A 167 -19.82 9.57 12.86
CA ALA A 167 -21.13 9.02 13.15
C ALA A 167 -21.11 7.49 13.37
N GLU A 168 -20.29 6.79 12.61
CA GLU A 168 -20.15 5.34 12.68
C GLU A 168 -18.67 4.93 12.70
N GLN A 169 -18.30 4.06 13.63
CA GLN A 169 -16.95 3.51 13.73
C GLN A 169 -16.56 2.72 12.48
N LYS A 170 -17.48 1.97 11.90
CA LYS A 170 -17.26 1.26 10.64
C LYS A 170 -16.85 2.17 9.48
N GLY A 171 -17.18 3.46 9.55
CA GLY A 171 -16.90 4.40 8.48
C GLY A 171 -15.39 4.55 8.19
N TYR A 172 -14.53 4.54 9.21
CA TYR A 172 -13.08 4.65 9.01
C TYR A 172 -12.36 3.30 8.90
N GLU A 173 -12.98 2.20 9.41
CA GLU A 173 -12.39 0.86 9.30
C GLU A 173 -12.43 0.30 7.87
N GLU A 174 -13.30 0.81 7.01
CA GLU A 174 -13.41 0.44 5.60
C GLU A 174 -12.65 1.41 4.66
N GLU A 175 -12.04 2.47 5.19
CA GLU A 175 -11.30 3.47 4.41
C GLU A 175 -9.91 2.99 4.01
N SER A 176 -9.29 3.76 3.10
CA SER A 176 -7.91 3.52 2.65
C SER A 176 -6.93 3.46 3.83
N TYR A 177 -5.97 2.55 3.75
CA TYR A 177 -4.88 2.31 4.70
C TYR A 177 -5.26 1.58 5.99
N TRP A 178 -6.54 1.42 6.34
CA TRP A 178 -6.94 0.77 7.58
C TRP A 178 -6.47 -0.69 7.66
N ASP A 179 -6.66 -1.45 6.58
CA ASP A 179 -6.20 -2.82 6.41
C ASP A 179 -4.94 -2.94 5.52
N GLY A 180 -4.30 -1.80 5.20
CA GLY A 180 -3.15 -1.72 4.31
C GLY A 180 -3.49 -1.62 2.82
N LEU A 181 -4.76 -1.56 2.46
CA LEU A 181 -5.23 -1.38 1.08
C LEU A 181 -5.80 0.02 0.86
N LEU A 182 -5.94 0.40 -0.41
CA LEU A 182 -6.77 1.54 -0.81
C LEU A 182 -8.23 1.11 -0.88
N GLU A 183 -9.13 2.01 -0.51
CA GLU A 183 -10.56 1.82 -0.64
C GLU A 183 -10.98 1.57 -2.11
N TYR A 184 -12.07 0.82 -2.27
CA TYR A 184 -12.73 0.61 -3.56
C TYR A 184 -13.34 1.91 -4.11
N PRO A 185 -13.66 1.99 -5.44
CA PRO A 185 -14.24 3.20 -6.02
C PRO A 185 -15.68 3.39 -5.53
N GLN A 186 -15.99 4.60 -5.08
CA GLN A 186 -17.32 5.01 -4.65
C GLN A 186 -18.12 5.57 -5.82
N TYR A 187 -19.42 5.30 -5.84
CA TYR A 187 -20.38 5.80 -6.84
C TYR A 187 -21.60 6.36 -6.16
N THR A 188 -22.19 7.42 -6.75
CA THR A 188 -23.43 8.04 -6.31
C THR A 188 -24.34 8.32 -7.49
N ARG A 189 -25.51 8.90 -7.24
CA ARG A 189 -26.50 9.26 -8.26
C ARG A 189 -26.01 10.41 -9.14
N PRO A 190 -26.36 10.44 -10.42
CA PRO A 190 -27.25 9.51 -11.15
C PRO A 190 -26.57 8.18 -11.51
N GLU A 191 -27.35 7.14 -11.85
CA GLU A 191 -26.86 5.82 -12.26
C GLU A 191 -25.98 5.89 -13.52
N VAL A 192 -26.29 6.80 -14.43
CA VAL A 192 -25.48 7.08 -15.63
C VAL A 192 -25.12 8.56 -15.64
N TRP A 193 -23.83 8.87 -15.65
CA TRP A 193 -23.29 10.22 -15.78
C TRP A 193 -22.39 10.32 -17.01
N GLU A 194 -22.76 11.16 -17.99
CA GLU A 194 -22.02 11.34 -19.23
C GLU A 194 -21.67 10.03 -19.97
N GLY A 195 -22.64 9.11 -20.05
CA GLY A 195 -22.45 7.80 -20.68
C GLY A 195 -21.69 6.77 -19.84
N ARG A 196 -21.25 7.12 -18.65
CA ARG A 196 -20.54 6.24 -17.70
C ARG A 196 -21.51 5.70 -16.67
N ALA A 197 -21.80 4.41 -16.74
CA ALA A 197 -22.73 3.77 -15.82
C ALA A 197 -22.05 3.30 -14.51
N VAL A 198 -22.83 3.30 -13.43
CA VAL A 198 -22.45 2.60 -12.19
C VAL A 198 -22.32 1.09 -12.48
N PRO A 199 -21.33 0.40 -11.91
CA PRO A 199 -21.20 -1.04 -12.08
C PRO A 199 -22.49 -1.79 -11.70
N PRO A 200 -23.03 -2.66 -12.57
CA PRO A 200 -24.33 -3.32 -12.32
C PRO A 200 -24.40 -4.13 -11.04
N VAL A 201 -23.26 -4.67 -10.56
CA VAL A 201 -23.20 -5.40 -9.29
C VAL A 201 -23.64 -4.55 -8.09
N LEU A 202 -23.39 -3.23 -8.12
CA LEU A 202 -23.77 -2.29 -7.06
C LEU A 202 -25.28 -1.97 -7.05
N LEU A 203 -25.98 -2.24 -8.14
CA LEU A 203 -27.42 -1.98 -8.29
C LEU A 203 -28.28 -3.22 -7.93
N GLY A 204 -27.65 -4.39 -7.83
CA GLY A 204 -28.35 -5.68 -7.70
C GLY A 204 -28.80 -6.05 -6.29
N GLY A 205 -28.46 -5.30 -5.24
CA GLY A 205 -28.87 -5.56 -3.85
C GLY A 205 -28.28 -6.83 -3.21
N ASP A 206 -27.45 -7.58 -3.90
CA ASP A 206 -26.78 -8.78 -3.37
C ASP A 206 -25.49 -8.36 -2.63
N HIS A 207 -25.59 -8.21 -1.30
CA HIS A 207 -24.50 -7.74 -0.46
C HIS A 207 -23.26 -8.63 -0.56
N GLN A 208 -23.38 -9.95 -0.70
CA GLN A 208 -22.21 -10.83 -0.84
C GLN A 208 -21.44 -10.56 -2.14
N LYS A 209 -22.15 -10.32 -3.23
CA LYS A 209 -21.51 -9.97 -4.50
C LYS A 209 -20.92 -8.57 -4.47
N ILE A 210 -21.60 -7.63 -3.81
CA ILE A 210 -21.09 -6.26 -3.62
C ILE A 210 -19.79 -6.27 -2.82
N ASP A 211 -19.73 -6.98 -1.70
CA ASP A 211 -18.55 -7.05 -0.84
C ASP A 211 -17.39 -7.77 -1.54
N ALA A 212 -17.66 -8.85 -2.26
CA ALA A 212 -16.67 -9.52 -3.08
C ALA A 212 -16.08 -8.59 -4.16
N TRP A 213 -16.95 -7.81 -4.83
CA TRP A 213 -16.54 -6.83 -5.84
C TRP A 213 -15.72 -5.69 -5.22
N ARG A 214 -16.15 -5.14 -4.08
CA ARG A 214 -15.42 -4.10 -3.33
C ARG A 214 -14.01 -4.56 -2.97
N GLY A 215 -13.89 -5.74 -2.39
CA GLY A 215 -12.59 -6.32 -2.05
C GLY A 215 -11.68 -6.54 -3.27
N GLU A 216 -12.23 -6.95 -4.42
CA GLU A 216 -11.44 -7.09 -5.65
C GLU A 216 -11.02 -5.72 -6.21
N GLN A 217 -11.89 -4.71 -6.16
CA GLN A 217 -11.55 -3.33 -6.58
C GLN A 217 -10.49 -2.71 -5.68
N SER A 218 -10.59 -2.87 -4.36
CA SER A 218 -9.60 -2.43 -3.39
C SER A 218 -8.22 -3.02 -3.70
N ARG A 219 -8.11 -4.33 -3.82
CA ARG A 219 -6.85 -5.02 -4.20
C ARG A 219 -6.32 -4.56 -5.55
N THR A 220 -7.18 -4.41 -6.55
CA THR A 220 -6.77 -3.97 -7.89
C THR A 220 -6.27 -2.54 -7.89
N ARG A 221 -6.98 -1.61 -7.24
CA ARG A 221 -6.55 -0.22 -7.12
C ARG A 221 -5.23 -0.09 -6.37
N THR A 222 -5.07 -0.81 -5.27
CA THR A 222 -3.85 -0.78 -4.47
C THR A 222 -2.68 -1.29 -5.28
N ARG A 223 -2.83 -2.42 -5.96
CA ARG A 223 -1.79 -2.98 -6.82
C ARG A 223 -1.32 -2.01 -7.92
N LEU A 224 -2.27 -1.29 -8.54
CA LEU A 224 -1.95 -0.38 -9.66
C LEU A 224 -1.43 0.98 -9.20
N ARG A 225 -1.89 1.50 -8.06
CA ARG A 225 -1.60 2.88 -7.62
C ARG A 225 -0.55 2.94 -6.52
N ARG A 226 -0.48 1.92 -5.69
CA ARG A 226 0.40 1.83 -4.53
C ARG A 226 0.93 0.39 -4.40
N PRO A 227 1.78 -0.05 -5.36
CA PRO A 227 2.29 -1.42 -5.41
C PRO A 227 3.02 -1.83 -4.12
N GLU A 228 3.73 -0.90 -3.49
CA GLU A 228 4.44 -1.14 -2.23
C GLU A 228 3.49 -1.49 -1.06
N LEU A 229 2.31 -0.85 -0.98
CA LEU A 229 1.29 -1.19 0.02
C LEU A 229 0.69 -2.57 -0.28
N TYR A 230 0.43 -2.85 -1.57
CA TYR A 230 -0.11 -4.15 -1.95
C TYR A 230 0.87 -5.29 -1.66
N GLU A 231 2.15 -5.06 -1.85
CA GLU A 231 3.20 -6.00 -1.48
C GLU A 231 3.28 -6.25 0.03
N ALA A 232 3.20 -5.18 0.84
CA ALA A 232 3.15 -5.29 2.29
C ALA A 232 1.91 -6.08 2.74
N TRP A 233 0.74 -5.77 2.15
CA TRP A 233 -0.51 -6.48 2.42
C TRP A 233 -0.42 -7.97 2.05
N CYS A 234 0.19 -8.32 0.91
CA CYS A 234 0.36 -9.72 0.50
C CYS A 234 1.19 -10.54 1.49
N ARG A 235 2.18 -9.92 2.15
CA ARG A 235 3.01 -10.58 3.17
C ARG A 235 2.23 -10.92 4.44
N THR A 236 1.30 -10.05 4.84
CA THR A 236 0.47 -10.26 6.04
C THR A 236 -0.81 -11.05 5.77
N HIS A 237 -1.17 -11.24 4.48
CA HIS A 237 -2.37 -11.97 4.05
C HIS A 237 -2.02 -13.11 3.08
N PRO A 238 -1.25 -14.13 3.53
CA PRO A 238 -0.91 -15.28 2.69
C PRO A 238 -2.17 -16.05 2.29
N ILE A 239 -2.10 -16.78 1.19
CA ILE A 239 -3.15 -17.71 0.78
C ILE A 239 -2.93 -19.02 1.56
N THR A 240 -3.72 -19.23 2.59
CA THR A 240 -3.66 -20.43 3.43
C THR A 240 -4.53 -21.57 2.90
N GLU A 241 -5.57 -21.24 2.15
CA GLU A 241 -6.47 -22.23 1.55
C GLU A 241 -6.54 -22.05 0.03
N LEU A 242 -6.26 -23.12 -0.69
CA LEU A 242 -6.39 -23.14 -2.14
C LEU A 242 -7.84 -23.43 -2.55
N PRO A 243 -8.31 -22.81 -3.66
CA PRO A 243 -9.61 -23.15 -4.21
C PRO A 243 -9.72 -24.64 -4.52
N LYS A 244 -10.78 -25.28 -4.04
CA LYS A 244 -11.03 -26.70 -4.30
C LYS A 244 -11.24 -26.97 -5.80
N TRP A 245 -10.79 -28.13 -6.25
CA TRP A 245 -11.09 -28.62 -7.60
C TRP A 245 -12.59 -28.80 -7.77
N LYS A 246 -13.15 -28.25 -8.85
CA LYS A 246 -14.59 -28.39 -9.14
C LYS A 246 -14.84 -29.64 -9.97
N ARG A 247 -16.08 -30.12 -9.95
CA ARG A 247 -16.50 -31.22 -10.81
C ARG A 247 -16.31 -30.85 -12.29
N GLY A 248 -15.61 -31.70 -13.04
CA GLY A 248 -15.28 -31.47 -14.46
C GLY A 248 -13.97 -30.70 -14.68
N GLU A 249 -13.27 -30.28 -13.64
CA GLU A 249 -11.88 -29.81 -13.72
C GLU A 249 -10.91 -31.00 -13.62
N ASN A 250 -9.88 -31.01 -14.45
CA ASN A 250 -8.80 -31.98 -14.37
C ASN A 250 -7.51 -31.42 -14.97
N VAL A 251 -6.38 -32.07 -14.64
CA VAL A 251 -5.07 -31.73 -15.21
C VAL A 251 -4.52 -32.93 -15.94
N ARG A 252 -4.09 -32.70 -17.17
CA ARG A 252 -3.55 -33.74 -18.04
C ARG A 252 -2.11 -33.40 -18.46
N LEU A 253 -1.27 -34.43 -18.50
CA LEU A 253 0.06 -34.33 -19.08
C LEU A 253 -0.04 -34.17 -20.59
N VAL A 254 0.71 -33.20 -21.16
CA VAL A 254 0.79 -32.98 -22.61
C VAL A 254 1.59 -34.10 -23.26
N LYS A 255 0.92 -34.88 -24.14
CA LYS A 255 1.52 -36.03 -24.83
C LYS A 255 1.29 -35.99 -26.34
N THR A 256 0.13 -35.55 -26.77
CA THR A 256 -0.30 -35.58 -28.18
C THR A 256 -0.03 -34.23 -28.88
N GLU A 257 0.08 -34.27 -30.20
CA GLU A 257 0.27 -33.04 -31.02
C GLU A 257 -0.86 -32.02 -30.79
N GLU A 258 -2.11 -32.49 -30.65
CA GLU A 258 -3.25 -31.63 -30.33
C GLU A 258 -3.10 -30.92 -29.00
N GLN A 259 -2.63 -31.65 -27.98
CA GLN A 259 -2.37 -31.06 -26.65
C GLN A 259 -1.21 -30.04 -26.69
N PHE A 260 -0.15 -30.31 -27.48
CA PHE A 260 0.94 -29.35 -27.69
C PHE A 260 0.43 -28.07 -28.35
N ARG A 261 -0.46 -28.18 -29.35
CA ARG A 261 -1.08 -27.01 -30.00
C ARG A 261 -1.94 -26.22 -29.02
N ALA A 262 -2.73 -26.88 -28.19
CA ALA A 262 -3.52 -26.21 -27.15
C ALA A 262 -2.62 -25.50 -26.11
N ALA A 263 -1.52 -26.12 -25.70
CA ALA A 263 -0.54 -25.48 -24.82
C ALA A 263 0.13 -24.27 -25.47
N ALA A 264 0.54 -24.39 -26.75
CA ALA A 264 1.16 -23.30 -27.49
C ALA A 264 0.22 -22.11 -27.68
N GLN A 265 -1.07 -22.35 -27.89
CA GLN A 265 -2.09 -21.30 -27.95
C GLN A 265 -2.18 -20.53 -26.62
N LEU A 266 -2.29 -21.24 -25.49
CA LEU A 266 -2.32 -20.62 -24.16
C LEU A 266 -1.03 -19.86 -23.83
N PHE A 267 0.11 -20.38 -24.27
CA PHE A 267 1.41 -19.74 -24.10
C PHE A 267 1.47 -18.43 -24.87
N ALA A 268 1.11 -18.43 -26.16
CA ALA A 268 1.10 -17.23 -27.00
C ALA A 268 0.20 -16.14 -26.43
N GLU A 269 -1.05 -16.48 -26.06
CA GLU A 269 -1.99 -15.53 -25.46
C GLU A 269 -1.49 -14.98 -24.13
N GLY A 270 -0.93 -15.87 -23.29
CA GLY A 270 -0.39 -15.51 -21.99
C GLY A 270 0.82 -14.59 -22.12
N ARG A 271 1.76 -14.94 -22.99
CA ARG A 271 2.97 -14.15 -23.22
C ARG A 271 2.68 -12.77 -23.79
N LYS A 272 1.81 -12.67 -24.78
CA LYS A 272 1.31 -11.38 -25.31
C LYS A 272 0.74 -10.50 -24.19
N THR A 273 -0.07 -11.08 -23.31
CA THR A 273 -0.67 -10.33 -22.18
C THR A 273 0.40 -9.83 -21.20
N VAL A 274 1.43 -10.61 -20.91
CA VAL A 274 2.52 -10.24 -19.98
C VAL A 274 3.44 -9.19 -20.58
N CYS A 275 3.68 -9.25 -21.89
CA CYS A 275 4.61 -8.35 -22.58
C CYS A 275 3.95 -7.05 -23.10
N ALA A 276 2.61 -6.94 -23.04
CA ALA A 276 1.85 -5.83 -23.66
C ALA A 276 2.30 -4.42 -23.25
N ASP A 277 2.69 -4.24 -22.00
CA ASP A 277 3.02 -2.91 -21.43
C ASP A 277 4.53 -2.57 -21.48
N GLY A 278 5.38 -3.46 -22.00
CA GLY A 278 6.83 -3.24 -21.92
C GLY A 278 7.63 -3.62 -23.15
N TRP A 279 6.98 -4.07 -24.22
CA TRP A 279 7.62 -4.60 -25.44
C TRP A 279 7.03 -3.96 -26.70
N THR A 280 7.79 -3.97 -27.80
CA THR A 280 7.35 -3.37 -29.07
C THR A 280 6.20 -4.16 -29.70
N GLU A 281 5.36 -3.49 -30.51
CA GLU A 281 4.28 -4.15 -31.24
C GLU A 281 4.85 -5.21 -32.20
N GLU A 282 5.98 -4.92 -32.87
CA GLU A 282 6.67 -5.86 -33.75
C GLU A 282 7.06 -7.15 -33.03
N TYR A 283 7.59 -7.04 -31.81
CA TYR A 283 7.88 -8.22 -30.98
C TYR A 283 6.61 -8.99 -30.63
N LEU A 284 5.54 -8.30 -30.23
CA LEU A 284 4.28 -8.94 -29.87
C LEU A 284 3.65 -9.72 -31.03
N GLU A 285 3.87 -9.29 -32.29
CA GLU A 285 3.43 -10.00 -33.47
C GLU A 285 4.20 -11.33 -33.68
N THR A 286 5.47 -11.41 -33.24
CA THR A 286 6.24 -12.65 -33.33
C THR A 286 5.78 -13.73 -32.37
N LEU A 287 5.02 -13.39 -31.33
CA LEU A 287 4.54 -14.32 -30.31
C LEU A 287 3.34 -15.13 -30.84
N THR A 288 3.59 -16.05 -31.76
CA THR A 288 2.55 -16.89 -32.37
C THR A 288 2.50 -18.29 -31.76
N PRO A 289 1.36 -19.00 -31.86
CA PRO A 289 1.26 -20.38 -31.39
C PRO A 289 2.29 -21.32 -32.03
N GLU A 290 2.67 -21.08 -33.30
CA GLU A 290 3.65 -21.89 -34.04
C GLU A 290 5.04 -21.79 -33.41
N VAL A 291 5.48 -20.59 -33.01
CA VAL A 291 6.75 -20.36 -32.33
C VAL A 291 6.77 -21.11 -31.00
N PHE A 292 5.72 -20.99 -30.22
CA PHE A 292 5.64 -21.67 -28.91
C PHE A 292 5.42 -23.18 -29.03
N LEU A 293 4.85 -23.67 -30.12
CA LEU A 293 4.74 -25.09 -30.40
C LEU A 293 6.15 -25.73 -30.56
N GLU A 294 7.00 -25.10 -31.34
CA GLU A 294 8.39 -25.56 -31.53
C GLU A 294 9.19 -25.42 -30.22
N GLN A 295 9.01 -24.31 -29.50
CA GLN A 295 9.66 -24.12 -28.19
C GLN A 295 9.28 -25.23 -27.21
N LEU A 296 8.00 -25.55 -27.04
CA LEU A 296 7.53 -26.60 -26.13
C LEU A 296 8.03 -27.99 -26.52
N LYS A 297 8.18 -28.27 -27.82
CA LYS A 297 8.76 -29.53 -28.29
C LYS A 297 10.26 -29.62 -27.97
N GLN A 298 11.00 -28.53 -28.11
CA GLN A 298 12.40 -28.45 -27.75
C GLN A 298 12.58 -28.59 -26.24
N GLU A 299 11.82 -27.85 -25.45
CA GLU A 299 11.84 -27.89 -23.98
C GLU A 299 11.55 -29.31 -23.44
N LYS A 300 10.68 -30.08 -24.11
CA LYS A 300 10.44 -31.48 -23.76
C LYS A 300 11.72 -32.32 -23.88
N GLN A 301 12.59 -32.06 -24.86
CA GLN A 301 13.89 -32.74 -25.01
C GLN A 301 14.85 -32.33 -23.88
N ASP A 302 14.73 -31.09 -23.39
CA ASP A 302 15.55 -30.52 -22.31
C ASP A 302 15.05 -30.91 -20.90
N GLY A 303 14.01 -31.75 -20.81
CA GLY A 303 13.51 -32.32 -19.58
C GLY A 303 12.33 -31.55 -18.96
N TRP A 304 11.74 -30.61 -19.68
CA TRP A 304 10.50 -29.96 -19.26
C TRP A 304 9.29 -30.85 -19.47
N VAL A 305 8.35 -30.75 -18.54
CA VAL A 305 7.09 -31.50 -18.55
C VAL A 305 5.95 -30.49 -18.45
N CYS A 306 5.13 -30.42 -19.49
CA CYS A 306 4.01 -29.52 -19.59
C CYS A 306 2.69 -30.22 -19.20
N TYR A 307 1.87 -29.51 -18.43
CA TYR A 307 0.54 -29.93 -18.00
C TYR A 307 -0.51 -28.92 -18.44
N LEU A 308 -1.66 -29.41 -18.90
CA LEU A 308 -2.83 -28.60 -19.23
C LEU A 308 -3.95 -28.82 -18.21
N HIS A 309 -4.55 -27.73 -17.77
CA HIS A 309 -5.82 -27.72 -17.04
C HIS A 309 -6.97 -27.70 -18.01
N TYR A 310 -8.01 -28.45 -17.70
CA TYR A 310 -9.25 -28.54 -18.47
C TYR A 310 -10.46 -28.24 -17.59
N THR A 311 -11.39 -27.43 -18.12
CA THR A 311 -12.75 -27.28 -17.60
C THR A 311 -13.71 -27.78 -18.65
N LYS A 312 -14.46 -28.86 -18.37
CA LYS A 312 -15.40 -29.49 -19.33
C LYS A 312 -14.74 -29.75 -20.70
N ASP A 313 -13.56 -30.37 -20.69
CA ASP A 313 -12.75 -30.72 -21.87
C ASP A 313 -12.19 -29.55 -22.69
N VAL A 314 -12.35 -28.31 -22.23
CA VAL A 314 -11.68 -27.13 -22.81
C VAL A 314 -10.39 -26.87 -22.06
N ALA A 315 -9.25 -26.81 -22.74
CA ALA A 315 -7.97 -26.44 -22.18
C ALA A 315 -7.99 -24.93 -21.84
N ASP A 316 -7.82 -24.58 -20.58
CA ASP A 316 -7.96 -23.20 -20.10
C ASP A 316 -6.85 -22.73 -19.15
N GLY A 317 -5.87 -23.59 -18.88
CA GLY A 317 -4.66 -23.27 -18.14
C GLY A 317 -3.51 -24.21 -18.46
N MET A 318 -2.28 -23.75 -18.24
CA MET A 318 -1.07 -24.55 -18.39
C MET A 318 -0.04 -24.26 -17.31
N VAL A 319 0.85 -25.21 -17.06
CA VAL A 319 2.07 -25.05 -16.29
C VAL A 319 3.12 -26.04 -16.78
N SER A 320 4.38 -25.62 -16.82
CA SER A 320 5.53 -26.49 -17.09
C SER A 320 6.41 -26.63 -15.86
N VAL A 321 7.00 -27.81 -15.69
CA VAL A 321 7.95 -28.09 -14.62
C VAL A 321 9.21 -28.76 -15.19
N ASN A 322 10.35 -28.49 -14.58
CA ASN A 322 11.60 -29.18 -14.92
C ASN A 322 12.15 -29.88 -13.69
N HIS A 323 12.13 -31.20 -13.69
CA HIS A 323 12.61 -32.05 -12.60
C HIS A 323 14.13 -31.97 -12.35
N LYS A 324 14.91 -31.61 -13.38
CA LYS A 324 16.37 -31.49 -13.24
C LYS A 324 16.77 -30.21 -12.52
N THR A 325 16.07 -29.10 -12.82
CA THR A 325 16.39 -27.76 -12.30
C THR A 325 15.52 -27.32 -11.12
N GLY A 326 14.43 -28.02 -10.85
CA GLY A 326 13.48 -27.65 -9.81
C GLY A 326 12.63 -26.40 -10.16
N GLN A 327 12.44 -26.14 -11.46
CA GLN A 327 11.75 -24.93 -11.93
C GLN A 327 10.29 -25.20 -12.26
N VAL A 328 9.44 -24.22 -11.94
CA VAL A 328 8.03 -24.13 -12.36
C VAL A 328 7.90 -22.92 -13.27
N GLU A 329 7.55 -23.12 -14.53
CA GLU A 329 7.44 -22.05 -15.53
C GLU A 329 6.16 -22.15 -16.35
N HIS A 330 5.96 -21.19 -17.25
CA HIS A 330 4.86 -21.15 -18.23
C HIS A 330 3.48 -21.31 -17.59
N LEU A 331 3.28 -20.63 -16.45
CA LEU A 331 1.96 -20.60 -15.81
C LEU A 331 1.05 -19.59 -16.51
N PHE A 332 0.18 -20.08 -17.36
CA PHE A 332 -0.79 -19.27 -18.09
C PHE A 332 -2.22 -19.76 -17.88
N VAL A 333 -3.18 -18.83 -17.86
CA VAL A 333 -4.62 -19.09 -17.76
C VAL A 333 -5.32 -18.25 -18.82
N SER A 334 -6.19 -18.88 -19.61
CA SER A 334 -6.96 -18.20 -20.66
C SER A 334 -7.76 -17.02 -20.10
N ALA A 335 -7.99 -15.99 -20.88
CA ALA A 335 -8.71 -14.79 -20.45
C ALA A 335 -10.09 -15.11 -19.85
N ALA A 336 -10.83 -16.03 -20.48
CA ALA A 336 -12.17 -16.47 -20.07
C ALA A 336 -12.17 -17.25 -18.73
N ALA A 337 -11.03 -17.80 -18.32
CA ALA A 337 -10.88 -18.63 -17.12
C ALA A 337 -10.20 -17.89 -15.95
N ARG A 338 -9.70 -16.67 -16.17
CA ARG A 338 -9.09 -15.84 -15.11
C ARG A 338 -10.08 -15.50 -13.99
N GLY A 339 -9.60 -15.28 -12.79
CA GLY A 339 -10.40 -14.99 -11.60
C GLY A 339 -11.08 -16.22 -10.95
N LYS A 340 -11.01 -17.41 -11.56
CA LYS A 340 -11.64 -18.64 -11.06
C LYS A 340 -10.71 -19.49 -10.17
N GLY A 341 -9.54 -19.00 -9.81
CA GLY A 341 -8.56 -19.70 -8.97
C GLY A 341 -7.70 -20.75 -9.69
N ILE A 342 -7.81 -20.89 -11.01
CA ILE A 342 -7.07 -21.90 -11.79
C ILE A 342 -5.56 -21.67 -11.68
N GLY A 343 -5.08 -20.44 -11.77
CA GLY A 343 -3.66 -20.13 -11.64
C GLY A 343 -3.05 -20.59 -10.31
N MET A 344 -3.76 -20.40 -9.20
CA MET A 344 -3.34 -20.88 -7.87
C MET A 344 -3.25 -22.41 -7.83
N LYS A 345 -4.28 -23.10 -8.35
CA LYS A 345 -4.31 -24.57 -8.39
C LYS A 345 -3.18 -25.13 -9.25
N MET A 346 -2.92 -24.50 -10.41
CA MET A 346 -1.88 -24.94 -11.33
C MET A 346 -0.47 -24.66 -10.79
N LEU A 347 -0.26 -23.55 -10.08
CA LEU A 347 1.02 -23.26 -9.44
C LEU A 347 1.32 -24.27 -8.33
N ASP A 348 0.35 -24.54 -7.46
CA ASP A 348 0.51 -25.54 -6.39
C ASP A 348 0.66 -26.95 -6.97
N PHE A 349 -0.07 -27.27 -8.05
CA PHE A 349 0.08 -28.53 -8.76
C PHE A 349 1.48 -28.68 -9.33
N GLY A 350 2.02 -27.65 -10.03
CA GLY A 350 3.38 -27.67 -10.58
C GLY A 350 4.43 -27.85 -9.50
N ARG A 351 4.33 -27.09 -8.40
CA ARG A 351 5.22 -27.24 -7.25
C ARG A 351 5.22 -28.67 -6.67
N LYS A 352 4.03 -29.24 -6.48
CA LYS A 352 3.88 -30.61 -5.96
C LYS A 352 4.38 -31.70 -6.92
N LYS A 353 4.63 -31.37 -8.19
CA LYS A 353 5.30 -32.28 -9.14
C LYS A 353 6.81 -32.33 -9.00
N LEU A 354 7.38 -31.51 -8.13
CA LEU A 354 8.82 -31.40 -7.85
C LEU A 354 9.15 -31.80 -6.40
N PRO A 355 8.73 -33.00 -5.91
CA PRO A 355 8.91 -33.37 -4.51
C PRO A 355 10.38 -33.54 -4.11
N GLU A 356 11.27 -33.75 -5.09
CA GLU A 356 12.73 -33.85 -4.92
C GLU A 356 13.40 -32.49 -4.66
N HIS A 357 12.71 -31.40 -4.88
CA HIS A 357 13.20 -30.03 -4.65
C HIS A 357 12.46 -29.39 -3.49
N GLU A 358 13.16 -29.16 -2.38
CA GLU A 358 12.59 -28.54 -1.19
C GLU A 358 12.16 -27.07 -1.47
N HIS A 359 12.96 -26.39 -2.29
CA HIS A 359 12.74 -24.99 -2.67
C HIS A 359 12.68 -24.85 -4.20
N PRO A 360 11.56 -25.22 -4.84
CA PRO A 360 11.37 -24.96 -6.27
C PRO A 360 11.50 -23.47 -6.61
N THR A 361 11.92 -23.18 -7.82
CA THR A 361 12.08 -21.81 -8.32
C THR A 361 11.15 -21.52 -9.49
N LEU A 362 10.90 -20.25 -9.76
CA LEU A 362 10.21 -19.75 -10.95
C LEU A 362 10.78 -18.39 -11.36
N THR A 363 10.50 -17.98 -12.59
CA THR A 363 10.83 -16.63 -13.04
C THR A 363 9.57 -15.81 -13.35
N VAL A 364 9.66 -14.49 -13.19
CA VAL A 364 8.56 -13.57 -13.45
C VAL A 364 9.09 -12.18 -13.80
N LEU A 365 8.48 -11.51 -14.78
CA LEU A 365 8.78 -10.10 -15.05
C LEU A 365 8.27 -9.22 -13.91
N ASP A 366 9.06 -8.22 -13.50
CA ASP A 366 8.67 -7.26 -12.46
C ASP A 366 7.45 -6.41 -12.87
N THR A 367 7.24 -6.21 -14.16
CA THR A 367 6.05 -5.59 -14.73
C THR A 367 4.78 -6.44 -14.55
N ASN A 368 4.90 -7.77 -14.40
CA ASN A 368 3.77 -8.66 -14.12
C ASN A 368 3.38 -8.63 -12.63
N THR A 369 2.96 -7.46 -12.16
CA THR A 369 2.59 -7.21 -10.77
C THR A 369 1.49 -8.14 -10.24
N ARG A 370 0.60 -8.63 -11.12
CA ARG A 370 -0.45 -9.57 -10.75
C ARG A 370 0.09 -10.95 -10.39
N ALA A 371 1.02 -11.47 -11.18
CA ALA A 371 1.66 -12.76 -10.91
C ALA A 371 2.56 -12.67 -9.68
N LEU A 372 3.37 -11.61 -9.57
CA LEU A 372 4.21 -11.35 -8.40
C LEU A 372 3.40 -11.38 -7.09
N ALA A 373 2.27 -10.69 -7.06
CA ALA A 373 1.40 -10.66 -5.89
C ALA A 373 0.81 -12.04 -5.56
N LEU A 374 0.43 -12.82 -6.60
CA LEU A 374 -0.04 -14.18 -6.41
C LEU A 374 1.06 -15.07 -5.82
N TYR A 375 2.25 -15.03 -6.40
CA TYR A 375 3.37 -15.87 -6.00
C TYR A 375 3.79 -15.59 -4.56
N ARG A 376 3.93 -14.30 -4.18
CA ARG A 376 4.24 -13.91 -2.80
C ARG A 376 3.21 -14.43 -1.79
N ARG A 377 1.91 -14.30 -2.10
CA ARG A 377 0.83 -14.81 -1.23
C ARG A 377 0.79 -16.34 -1.14
N MET A 378 1.41 -17.03 -2.07
CA MET A 378 1.55 -18.49 -2.09
C MET A 378 2.90 -18.97 -1.52
N GLY A 379 3.64 -18.12 -0.82
CA GLY A 379 4.88 -18.49 -0.15
C GLY A 379 6.14 -18.42 -1.02
N TRP A 380 6.11 -17.68 -2.14
CA TRP A 380 7.29 -17.48 -2.99
C TRP A 380 7.96 -16.14 -2.67
N ALA A 381 9.27 -16.16 -2.43
CA ALA A 381 10.09 -14.97 -2.17
C ALA A 381 11.02 -14.66 -3.35
N ILE A 382 11.34 -13.39 -3.57
CA ILE A 382 12.33 -12.98 -4.57
C ILE A 382 13.71 -13.39 -4.08
N GLU A 383 14.41 -14.23 -4.87
CA GLU A 383 15.78 -14.64 -4.62
C GLU A 383 16.80 -13.68 -5.26
N GLY A 384 16.47 -13.13 -6.43
CA GLY A 384 17.35 -12.21 -7.15
C GLY A 384 16.78 -11.74 -8.49
N ILE A 385 17.62 -11.01 -9.22
CA ILE A 385 17.36 -10.58 -10.60
C ILE A 385 18.16 -11.50 -11.52
N GLU A 386 17.48 -12.22 -12.42
CA GLU A 386 18.12 -13.12 -13.37
C GLU A 386 18.57 -12.40 -14.64
N LEU A 387 17.73 -11.46 -15.13
CA LEU A 387 18.02 -10.68 -16.33
C LEU A 387 17.38 -9.29 -16.25
N VAL A 388 18.08 -8.30 -16.81
CA VAL A 388 17.54 -6.94 -17.01
C VAL A 388 17.36 -6.73 -18.50
N PHE A 389 16.13 -6.47 -18.90
CA PHE A 389 15.77 -6.06 -20.25
C PHE A 389 15.86 -4.53 -20.36
N ASP A 390 16.96 -4.05 -20.92
CA ASP A 390 17.25 -2.62 -21.11
C ASP A 390 16.94 -2.24 -22.58
N PRO A 391 16.08 -1.27 -22.86
CA PRO A 391 15.78 -0.81 -24.23
C PRO A 391 17.00 -0.39 -25.05
N LYS A 392 18.10 -0.04 -24.38
CA LYS A 392 19.38 0.29 -25.06
C LYS A 392 20.15 -0.94 -25.53
N LYS A 393 19.81 -2.12 -25.03
CA LYS A 393 20.49 -3.39 -25.34
C LYS A 393 19.61 -4.36 -26.09
N PHE A 394 18.30 -4.23 -26.01
CA PHE A 394 17.31 -5.12 -26.61
C PHE A 394 16.33 -4.27 -27.43
N GLU A 395 16.39 -4.40 -28.76
CA GLU A 395 15.57 -3.62 -29.70
C GLU A 395 14.05 -3.86 -29.52
N ASP A 396 13.68 -5.06 -29.08
CA ASP A 396 12.28 -5.46 -28.86
C ASP A 396 11.67 -4.95 -27.55
N VAL A 397 12.45 -4.32 -26.68
CA VAL A 397 12.04 -3.85 -25.36
C VAL A 397 11.74 -2.36 -25.41
N ALA A 398 10.50 -1.96 -25.12
CA ALA A 398 10.07 -0.57 -25.08
C ALA A 398 10.32 0.11 -23.73
N VAL A 399 10.25 -0.64 -22.64
CA VAL A 399 10.44 -0.14 -21.25
C VAL A 399 11.35 -1.09 -20.50
N GLU A 400 12.30 -0.55 -19.73
CA GLU A 400 13.17 -1.37 -18.87
C GLU A 400 12.32 -2.26 -17.96
N SER A 401 12.65 -3.55 -17.96
CA SER A 401 12.01 -4.55 -17.11
C SER A 401 13.02 -5.59 -16.62
N ARG A 402 12.69 -6.26 -15.51
CA ARG A 402 13.58 -7.21 -14.85
C ARG A 402 12.91 -8.57 -14.77
N LEU A 403 13.63 -9.60 -15.16
CA LEU A 403 13.25 -10.97 -14.89
C LEU A 403 13.70 -11.33 -13.48
N LEU A 404 12.74 -11.47 -12.57
CA LEU A 404 12.98 -11.81 -11.18
C LEU A 404 12.95 -13.32 -11.02
N LYS A 405 13.92 -13.88 -10.31
CA LYS A 405 13.90 -15.25 -9.82
C LYS A 405 13.25 -15.30 -8.46
N MET A 406 12.28 -16.19 -8.30
CA MET A 406 11.59 -16.43 -7.03
C MET A 406 11.80 -17.86 -6.58
N ARG A 407 11.86 -18.06 -5.25
CA ARG A 407 12.01 -19.34 -4.58
C ARG A 407 10.82 -19.58 -3.65
N TYR A 408 10.34 -20.81 -3.62
CA TYR A 408 9.31 -21.21 -2.66
C TYR A 408 9.93 -21.42 -1.27
N GLU A 409 9.34 -20.80 -0.26
CA GLU A 409 9.83 -20.85 1.13
C GLU A 409 8.89 -21.60 2.09
N GLY A 410 7.66 -21.90 1.63
CA GLY A 410 6.67 -22.62 2.43
C GLY A 410 5.35 -21.89 2.61
#